data_aa06923486c5ad9a62bca5d66ab88a16
#
_entry.id   aa06923486c5ad9a62bca5d66ab88a16
#
_cell.length_a   1.000
_cell.length_b   1.000
_cell.length_c   1.000
_cell.angle_alpha   90.00
_cell.angle_beta   90.00
_cell.angle_gamma   90.00
#
_symmetry.space_group_name_H-M   'P 1'
#
loop_
_entity.id
_entity.type
_entity.pdbx_description
1 polymer ?
#
loop_
_entity_poly.entity_id
_entity_poly.type
_entity_poly.pdbx_seq_one_letter_code
_entity_poly.pdbx_strand_id
1 'polypeptide(L)'
;MSLQSISIPPTTDRKPVALIVALHGWGANARDLTSLAPAFNLPDYQFVFPDAPFPHPQVMGGKAWYDLANKDAQGLIESRQLLKELLLSLESSTGVPLSRTILGGFSQGGAMTLDVGLTLPVAGLICLSGYLHSSISPVAGSALPPVLIVHGTQDTIVPVSAAVRSRDSLTAWGSQVQYREFNMGHEILPEVVDVMRSFVVETVSKCD
;
A
#
# COMPACT_ATOMS: atom_id res chain seq x y z
N MET A 1 7.59 -16.84 10.39
CA MET A 1 6.91 -17.18 9.11
C MET A 1 7.16 -16.03 8.16
N SER A 2 7.23 -16.25 6.83
CA SER A 2 7.33 -15.18 5.83
C SER A 2 6.02 -15.07 5.07
N LEU A 3 5.65 -13.86 4.62
CA LEU A 3 4.47 -13.68 3.78
C LEU A 3 4.70 -14.35 2.41
N GLN A 4 3.70 -15.06 1.92
CA GLN A 4 3.67 -15.52 0.54
C GLN A 4 3.41 -14.32 -0.36
N SER A 5 4.00 -14.29 -1.54
CA SER A 5 3.78 -13.19 -2.50
C SER A 5 3.81 -13.67 -3.93
N ILE A 6 3.07 -12.98 -4.79
CA ILE A 6 3.17 -13.08 -6.24
C ILE A 6 4.10 -11.97 -6.71
N SER A 7 5.12 -12.30 -7.47
CA SER A 7 6.04 -11.33 -8.06
C SER A 7 5.88 -11.33 -9.57
N ILE A 8 5.73 -10.14 -10.15
CA ILE A 8 5.69 -9.93 -11.60
C ILE A 8 6.93 -9.12 -11.96
N PRO A 9 7.92 -9.74 -12.64
CA PRO A 9 9.16 -9.07 -13.00
C PRO A 9 8.92 -7.99 -14.07
N PRO A 10 9.92 -7.11 -14.34
CA PRO A 10 9.89 -6.22 -15.47
C PRO A 10 9.60 -6.97 -16.78
N THR A 11 8.89 -6.32 -17.70
CA THR A 11 8.65 -6.88 -19.03
C THR A 11 9.82 -6.63 -19.98
N THR A 12 10.82 -5.88 -19.54
CA THR A 12 12.10 -5.68 -20.23
C THR A 12 13.13 -6.67 -19.67
N ASP A 13 14.15 -7.02 -20.45
CA ASP A 13 15.27 -7.87 -20.02
C ASP A 13 16.26 -7.13 -19.08
N ARG A 14 15.78 -6.11 -18.37
CA ARG A 14 16.57 -5.28 -17.45
C ARG A 14 16.27 -5.58 -16.00
N LYS A 15 17.21 -5.26 -15.13
CA LYS A 15 16.93 -5.23 -13.69
C LYS A 15 15.85 -4.18 -13.39
N PRO A 16 14.97 -4.42 -12.41
CA PRO A 16 13.94 -3.46 -12.07
C PRO A 16 14.57 -2.14 -11.60
N VAL A 17 14.00 -1.03 -12.08
CA VAL A 17 14.43 0.32 -11.66
C VAL A 17 13.77 0.73 -10.34
N ALA A 18 12.62 0.14 -10.03
CA ALA A 18 11.87 0.38 -8.80
C ALA A 18 10.92 -0.78 -8.52
N LEU A 19 10.42 -0.85 -7.28
CA LEU A 19 9.40 -1.82 -6.85
C LEU A 19 8.08 -1.12 -6.58
N ILE A 20 6.99 -1.83 -6.89
CA ILE A 20 5.64 -1.50 -6.43
C ILE A 20 5.13 -2.70 -5.63
N VAL A 21 4.96 -2.51 -4.33
CA VAL A 21 4.36 -3.51 -3.43
C VAL A 21 2.92 -3.11 -3.19
N ALA A 22 1.96 -3.98 -3.56
CA ALA A 22 0.54 -3.66 -3.46
C ALA A 22 -0.20 -4.64 -2.55
N LEU A 23 -0.86 -4.10 -1.52
CA LEU A 23 -1.53 -4.83 -0.45
C LEU A 23 -3.03 -4.89 -0.72
N HIS A 24 -3.58 -6.12 -0.71
CA HIS A 24 -5.01 -6.35 -0.92
C HIS A 24 -5.87 -5.98 0.30
N GLY A 25 -7.17 -5.83 0.08
CA GLY A 25 -8.16 -5.56 1.12
C GLY A 25 -8.62 -6.81 1.89
N TRP A 26 -9.50 -6.61 2.87
CA TRP A 26 -10.15 -7.65 3.66
C TRP A 26 -10.90 -8.63 2.78
N GLY A 27 -10.63 -9.92 2.91
CA GLY A 27 -11.29 -10.99 2.16
C GLY A 27 -10.78 -11.23 0.74
N ALA A 28 -9.90 -10.36 0.23
CA ALA A 28 -9.18 -10.56 -1.01
C ALA A 28 -7.87 -11.35 -0.78
N ASN A 29 -7.05 -11.49 -1.81
CA ASN A 29 -5.72 -12.10 -1.75
C ASN A 29 -4.77 -11.46 -2.79
N ALA A 30 -3.52 -11.86 -2.80
CA ALA A 30 -2.49 -11.32 -3.71
C ALA A 30 -2.90 -11.37 -5.19
N ARG A 31 -3.60 -12.43 -5.61
CA ARG A 31 -3.98 -12.64 -7.01
C ARG A 31 -4.97 -11.59 -7.51
N ASP A 32 -5.83 -11.08 -6.63
CA ASP A 32 -6.87 -10.11 -6.99
C ASP A 32 -6.31 -8.77 -7.47
N LEU A 33 -5.06 -8.43 -7.07
CA LEU A 33 -4.39 -7.20 -7.47
C LEU A 33 -3.43 -7.35 -8.66
N THR A 34 -3.17 -8.57 -9.14
CA THR A 34 -2.14 -8.79 -10.20
C THR A 34 -2.46 -8.07 -11.52
N SER A 35 -3.74 -7.78 -11.78
CA SER A 35 -4.17 -6.99 -12.94
C SER A 35 -3.68 -5.54 -12.92
N LEU A 36 -3.26 -5.03 -11.77
CA LEU A 36 -2.67 -3.69 -11.68
C LEU A 36 -1.33 -3.61 -12.43
N ALA A 37 -0.52 -4.67 -12.44
CA ALA A 37 0.78 -4.64 -13.09
C ALA A 37 0.71 -4.25 -14.58
N PRO A 38 -0.06 -4.91 -15.43
CA PRO A 38 -0.23 -4.46 -16.81
C PRO A 38 -0.95 -3.12 -16.94
N ALA A 39 -1.89 -2.80 -16.01
CA ALA A 39 -2.63 -1.54 -16.05
C ALA A 39 -1.75 -0.31 -15.78
N PHE A 40 -0.72 -0.45 -14.95
CA PHE A 40 0.26 0.62 -14.71
C PHE A 40 1.12 0.93 -15.95
N ASN A 41 1.33 -0.02 -16.84
CA ASN A 41 2.17 0.15 -18.03
C ASN A 41 3.56 0.75 -17.70
N LEU A 42 4.25 0.16 -16.72
CA LEU A 42 5.60 0.53 -16.26
C LEU A 42 6.54 -0.66 -16.52
N PRO A 43 7.08 -0.79 -17.73
CA PRO A 43 7.77 -2.01 -18.19
C PRO A 43 9.07 -2.32 -17.46
N ASP A 44 9.73 -1.33 -16.86
CA ASP A 44 10.98 -1.48 -16.11
C ASP A 44 10.76 -1.65 -14.59
N TYR A 45 9.50 -1.74 -14.12
CA TYR A 45 9.16 -1.90 -12.71
C TYR A 45 8.83 -3.36 -12.39
N GLN A 46 9.17 -3.79 -11.19
CA GLN A 46 8.74 -5.07 -10.65
C GLN A 46 7.59 -4.83 -9.67
N PHE A 47 6.56 -5.68 -9.78
CA PHE A 47 5.42 -5.67 -8.87
C PHE A 47 5.51 -6.84 -7.90
N VAL A 48 5.15 -6.59 -6.64
CA VAL A 48 5.08 -7.61 -5.59
C VAL A 48 3.72 -7.50 -4.90
N PHE A 49 3.00 -8.60 -4.86
CA PHE A 49 1.67 -8.70 -4.27
C PHE A 49 1.73 -9.73 -3.13
N PRO A 50 1.90 -9.30 -1.88
CA PRO A 50 1.89 -10.23 -0.75
C PRO A 50 0.47 -10.63 -0.36
N ASP A 51 0.32 -11.90 0.06
CA ASP A 51 -0.84 -12.35 0.81
C ASP A 51 -0.74 -11.90 2.26
N ALA A 52 -1.84 -11.42 2.81
CA ALA A 52 -1.96 -11.21 4.24
C ALA A 52 -1.82 -12.54 5.01
N PRO A 53 -1.32 -12.53 6.26
CA PRO A 53 -0.94 -13.76 6.95
C PRO A 53 -2.12 -14.63 7.38
N PHE A 54 -3.28 -14.04 7.64
CA PHE A 54 -4.42 -14.77 8.20
C PHE A 54 -5.45 -15.15 7.14
N PRO A 55 -6.11 -16.32 7.27
CA PRO A 55 -7.27 -16.63 6.46
C PRO A 55 -8.43 -15.71 6.83
N HIS A 56 -9.24 -15.33 5.83
CA HIS A 56 -10.49 -14.62 6.12
C HIS A 56 -11.53 -15.56 6.74
N PRO A 57 -12.23 -15.16 7.81
CA PRO A 57 -13.11 -16.09 8.54
C PRO A 57 -14.32 -16.59 7.75
N GLN A 58 -14.75 -15.89 6.71
CA GLN A 58 -15.99 -16.18 5.97
C GLN A 58 -15.80 -16.35 4.46
N VAL A 59 -14.64 -15.95 3.91
CA VAL A 59 -14.36 -16.03 2.47
C VAL A 59 -13.32 -17.10 2.21
N MET A 60 -13.73 -18.18 1.56
CA MET A 60 -12.81 -19.26 1.20
C MET A 60 -11.71 -18.76 0.25
N GLY A 61 -10.45 -18.98 0.61
CA GLY A 61 -9.29 -18.46 -0.14
C GLY A 61 -8.97 -16.98 0.09
N GLY A 62 -9.87 -16.25 0.74
CA GLY A 62 -9.63 -14.87 1.15
C GLY A 62 -8.65 -14.76 2.30
N LYS A 63 -7.98 -13.63 2.39
CA LYS A 63 -6.97 -13.30 3.39
C LYS A 63 -7.33 -12.03 4.18
N ALA A 64 -6.68 -11.86 5.32
CA ALA A 64 -6.87 -10.74 6.22
C ALA A 64 -5.54 -10.33 6.87
N TRP A 65 -5.30 -9.03 6.97
CA TRP A 65 -4.16 -8.51 7.72
C TRP A 65 -4.38 -8.63 9.23
N TYR A 66 -5.61 -8.46 9.67
CA TYR A 66 -6.08 -8.65 11.05
C TYR A 66 -7.60 -8.80 11.04
N ASP A 67 -8.18 -9.37 12.09
CA ASP A 67 -9.62 -9.54 12.18
C ASP A 67 -10.33 -8.22 12.53
N LEU A 68 -11.07 -7.67 11.56
CA LEU A 68 -11.85 -6.44 11.74
C LEU A 68 -13.03 -6.62 12.70
N ALA A 69 -13.63 -7.81 12.74
CA ALA A 69 -14.81 -8.07 13.55
C ALA A 69 -14.46 -8.10 15.05
N ASN A 70 -13.30 -8.64 15.42
CA ASN A 70 -12.86 -8.82 16.80
C ASN A 70 -11.86 -7.77 17.28
N LYS A 71 -11.59 -6.71 16.49
CA LYS A 71 -10.59 -5.67 16.80
C LYS A 71 -9.24 -6.29 17.21
N ASP A 72 -8.77 -7.22 16.42
CA ASP A 72 -7.60 -8.07 16.67
C ASP A 72 -6.30 -7.26 16.71
N ALA A 73 -5.97 -6.73 17.87
CA ALA A 73 -4.74 -5.97 18.07
C ALA A 73 -3.48 -6.82 17.89
N GLN A 74 -3.53 -8.12 18.28
CA GLN A 74 -2.39 -9.02 18.15
C GLN A 74 -2.11 -9.36 16.69
N GLY A 75 -3.15 -9.68 15.91
CA GLY A 75 -3.00 -9.93 14.47
C GLY A 75 -2.49 -8.70 13.71
N LEU A 76 -2.90 -7.49 14.12
CA LEU A 76 -2.37 -6.25 13.56
C LEU A 76 -0.87 -6.09 13.84
N ILE A 77 -0.41 -6.39 15.06
CA ILE A 77 1.02 -6.33 15.44
C ILE A 77 1.82 -7.34 14.61
N GLU A 78 1.33 -8.58 14.51
CA GLU A 78 1.98 -9.63 13.74
C GLU A 78 2.06 -9.28 12.25
N SER A 79 0.98 -8.78 11.66
CA SER A 79 0.96 -8.36 10.26
C SER A 79 1.92 -7.21 9.97
N ARG A 80 2.02 -6.23 10.87
CA ARG A 80 3.01 -5.14 10.75
C ARG A 80 4.43 -5.67 10.72
N GLN A 81 4.74 -6.61 11.61
CA GLN A 81 6.08 -7.20 11.68
C GLN A 81 6.41 -8.00 10.42
N LEU A 82 5.51 -8.88 9.99
CA LEU A 82 5.69 -9.71 8.80
C LEU A 82 5.82 -8.88 7.51
N LEU A 83 5.01 -7.82 7.38
CA LEU A 83 5.10 -6.92 6.23
C LEU A 83 6.40 -6.14 6.23
N LYS A 84 6.85 -5.66 7.39
CA LYS A 84 8.14 -4.99 7.53
C LYS A 84 9.30 -5.91 7.16
N GLU A 85 9.29 -7.15 7.64
CA GLU A 85 10.30 -8.17 7.31
C GLU A 85 10.34 -8.44 5.81
N LEU A 86 9.18 -8.60 5.16
CA LEU A 86 9.10 -8.75 3.72
C LEU A 86 9.76 -7.56 3.01
N LEU A 87 9.34 -6.32 3.32
CA LEU A 87 9.86 -5.11 2.66
C LEU A 87 11.38 -5.00 2.81
N LEU A 88 11.92 -5.26 3.98
CA LEU A 88 13.37 -5.24 4.22
C LEU A 88 14.12 -6.33 3.45
N SER A 89 13.47 -7.47 3.16
CA SER A 89 14.07 -8.56 2.40
C SER A 89 14.11 -8.32 0.88
N LEU A 90 13.26 -7.41 0.37
CA LEU A 90 13.14 -7.17 -1.07
C LEU A 90 14.41 -6.59 -1.68
N GLU A 91 15.15 -5.74 -0.95
CA GLU A 91 16.41 -5.18 -1.46
C GLU A 91 17.43 -6.27 -1.76
N SER A 92 17.60 -7.24 -0.86
CA SER A 92 18.54 -8.33 -1.08
C SER A 92 18.12 -9.28 -2.20
N SER A 93 16.81 -9.44 -2.45
CA SER A 93 16.30 -10.37 -3.46
C SER A 93 16.15 -9.74 -4.85
N THR A 94 15.95 -8.42 -4.95
CA THR A 94 15.69 -7.71 -6.21
C THR A 94 16.81 -6.77 -6.61
N GLY A 95 17.64 -6.34 -5.66
CA GLY A 95 18.66 -5.31 -5.84
C GLY A 95 18.10 -3.88 -5.84
N VAL A 96 16.80 -3.70 -5.54
CA VAL A 96 16.14 -2.39 -5.48
C VAL A 96 16.01 -1.94 -4.03
N PRO A 97 16.56 -0.78 -3.63
CA PRO A 97 16.50 -0.29 -2.26
C PRO A 97 15.08 0.18 -1.90
N LEU A 98 14.79 0.26 -0.59
CA LEU A 98 13.53 0.80 -0.09
C LEU A 98 13.25 2.22 -0.60
N SER A 99 14.29 3.04 -0.75
CA SER A 99 14.18 4.40 -1.28
C SER A 99 13.68 4.48 -2.74
N ARG A 100 13.61 3.34 -3.44
CA ARG A 100 13.01 3.20 -4.78
C ARG A 100 11.81 2.24 -4.78
N THR A 101 11.23 1.98 -3.60
CA THR A 101 10.05 1.11 -3.42
C THR A 101 8.83 1.95 -3.09
N ILE A 102 7.76 1.79 -3.86
CA ILE A 102 6.43 2.32 -3.55
C ILE A 102 5.64 1.23 -2.83
N LEU A 103 5.11 1.56 -1.66
CA LEU A 103 4.17 0.70 -0.96
C LEU A 103 2.76 1.25 -1.14
N GLY A 104 1.85 0.45 -1.64
CA GLY A 104 0.46 0.83 -1.83
C GLY A 104 -0.50 -0.25 -1.36
N GLY A 105 -1.76 0.13 -1.12
CA GLY A 105 -2.76 -0.85 -0.75
C GLY A 105 -4.18 -0.32 -0.83
N PHE A 106 -5.11 -1.26 -0.89
CA PHE A 106 -6.54 -1.00 -0.97
C PHE A 106 -7.23 -1.39 0.34
N SER A 107 -8.14 -0.53 0.83
CA SER A 107 -8.97 -0.80 2.01
C SER A 107 -8.11 -1.13 3.25
N GLN A 108 -8.22 -2.33 3.83
CA GLN A 108 -7.38 -2.81 4.92
C GLN A 108 -5.88 -2.80 4.53
N GLY A 109 -5.54 -3.14 3.28
CA GLY A 109 -4.19 -2.99 2.75
C GLY A 109 -3.71 -1.54 2.71
N GLY A 110 -4.62 -0.59 2.44
CA GLY A 110 -4.33 0.85 2.50
C GLY A 110 -4.00 1.31 3.93
N ALA A 111 -4.70 0.78 4.93
CA ALA A 111 -4.38 1.04 6.34
C ALA A 111 -3.01 0.46 6.70
N MET A 112 -2.71 -0.78 6.30
CA MET A 112 -1.39 -1.41 6.52
C MET A 112 -0.26 -0.66 5.81
N THR A 113 -0.53 -0.09 4.63
CA THR A 113 0.42 0.76 3.90
C THR A 113 0.87 1.95 4.74
N LEU A 114 -0.08 2.66 5.35
CA LEU A 114 0.25 3.79 6.22
C LEU A 114 0.96 3.33 7.50
N ASP A 115 0.47 2.25 8.12
CA ASP A 115 1.03 1.73 9.37
C ASP A 115 2.51 1.36 9.28
N VAL A 116 2.89 0.63 8.23
CA VAL A 116 4.25 0.14 8.08
C VAL A 116 5.11 1.13 7.29
N GLY A 117 4.55 1.71 6.23
CA GLY A 117 5.29 2.57 5.33
C GLY A 117 5.80 3.86 5.98
N LEU A 118 5.03 4.43 6.94
CA LEU A 118 5.48 5.61 7.69
C LEU A 118 6.68 5.34 8.62
N THR A 119 7.04 4.08 8.83
CA THR A 119 8.19 3.68 9.66
C THR A 119 9.43 3.29 8.85
N LEU A 120 9.35 3.35 7.53
CA LEU A 120 10.39 2.89 6.61
C LEU A 120 10.76 3.99 5.60
N PRO A 121 12.01 4.04 5.12
CA PRO A 121 12.45 5.01 4.13
C PRO A 121 12.05 4.60 2.71
N VAL A 122 10.75 4.32 2.49
CA VAL A 122 10.22 3.99 1.17
C VAL A 122 10.10 5.24 0.31
N ALA A 123 10.11 5.08 -1.03
CA ALA A 123 9.99 6.20 -1.96
C ALA A 123 8.66 6.95 -1.80
N GLY A 124 7.56 6.23 -1.60
CA GLY A 124 6.25 6.83 -1.41
C GLY A 124 5.19 5.80 -1.01
N LEU A 125 4.04 6.31 -0.57
CA LEU A 125 2.91 5.53 -0.08
C LEU A 125 1.65 5.82 -0.92
N ILE A 126 0.86 4.78 -1.20
CA ILE A 126 -0.44 4.92 -1.88
C ILE A 126 -1.53 4.26 -1.03
N CYS A 127 -2.43 5.06 -0.48
CA CYS A 127 -3.57 4.60 0.32
C CYS A 127 -4.87 4.75 -0.48
N LEU A 128 -5.44 3.63 -0.93
CA LEU A 128 -6.69 3.60 -1.69
C LEU A 128 -7.84 3.14 -0.79
N SER A 129 -8.87 3.96 -0.64
CA SER A 129 -10.07 3.66 0.18
C SER A 129 -9.72 3.11 1.57
N GLY A 130 -8.57 3.54 2.13
CA GLY A 130 -8.04 3.10 3.40
C GLY A 130 -8.17 4.18 4.48
N TYR A 131 -7.48 3.97 5.59
CA TYR A 131 -7.52 4.86 6.75
C TYR A 131 -6.24 4.74 7.58
N LEU A 132 -5.96 5.76 8.37
CA LEU A 132 -4.87 5.76 9.35
C LEU A 132 -5.38 5.22 10.69
N HIS A 133 -4.69 4.22 11.25
CA HIS A 133 -4.99 3.75 12.61
C HIS A 133 -4.63 4.81 13.65
N SER A 134 -5.49 4.97 14.65
CA SER A 134 -5.29 5.96 15.73
C SER A 134 -4.07 5.69 16.61
N SER A 135 -3.54 4.47 16.58
CA SER A 135 -2.35 4.07 17.33
C SER A 135 -1.03 4.46 16.67
N ILE A 136 -1.07 5.04 15.47
CA ILE A 136 0.13 5.44 14.73
C ILE A 136 0.51 6.86 15.11
N SER A 137 1.80 7.03 15.39
CA SER A 137 2.46 8.33 15.51
C SER A 137 3.84 8.21 14.88
N PRO A 138 4.26 9.16 14.05
CA PRO A 138 5.60 9.14 13.47
C PRO A 138 6.65 9.36 14.56
N VAL A 139 7.85 8.85 14.33
CA VAL A 139 8.99 9.16 15.19
C VAL A 139 9.32 10.63 15.03
N ALA A 140 9.45 11.35 16.14
CA ALA A 140 9.75 12.77 16.12
C ALA A 140 11.05 13.05 15.34
N GLY A 141 10.99 13.97 14.37
CA GLY A 141 12.12 14.37 13.55
C GLY A 141 12.46 13.43 12.38
N SER A 142 11.71 12.34 12.15
CA SER A 142 11.89 11.53 10.96
C SER A 142 11.26 12.19 9.72
N ALA A 143 11.97 12.14 8.59
CA ALA A 143 11.41 12.51 7.30
C ALA A 143 10.34 11.45 6.92
N LEU A 144 9.12 11.90 6.63
CA LEU A 144 8.05 11.02 6.18
C LEU A 144 8.04 10.91 4.66
N PRO A 145 7.73 9.73 4.10
CA PRO A 145 7.57 9.58 2.67
C PRO A 145 6.37 10.40 2.16
N PRO A 146 6.37 10.83 0.89
CA PRO A 146 5.19 11.40 0.25
C PRO A 146 4.07 10.37 0.19
N VAL A 147 2.83 10.83 0.33
CA VAL A 147 1.65 9.96 0.38
C VAL A 147 0.61 10.40 -0.65
N LEU A 148 0.14 9.47 -1.49
CA LEU A 148 -1.07 9.61 -2.27
C LEU A 148 -2.22 8.95 -1.53
N ILE A 149 -3.30 9.70 -1.27
CA ILE A 149 -4.57 9.18 -0.75
C ILE A 149 -5.63 9.35 -1.84
N VAL A 150 -6.30 8.25 -2.19
CA VAL A 150 -7.45 8.27 -3.10
C VAL A 150 -8.65 7.62 -2.41
N HIS A 151 -9.83 8.26 -2.51
CA HIS A 151 -11.04 7.75 -1.86
C HIS A 151 -12.29 8.02 -2.69
N GLY A 152 -13.26 7.10 -2.58
CA GLY A 152 -14.58 7.27 -3.19
C GLY A 152 -15.50 8.15 -2.33
N THR A 153 -16.16 9.13 -2.94
CA THR A 153 -17.16 9.98 -2.23
C THR A 153 -18.43 9.22 -1.86
N GLN A 154 -18.66 8.07 -2.55
CA GLN A 154 -19.82 7.18 -2.32
C GLN A 154 -19.40 5.88 -1.60
N ASP A 155 -18.20 5.82 -1.01
CA ASP A 155 -17.71 4.65 -0.29
C ASP A 155 -18.55 4.41 0.98
N THR A 156 -19.31 3.32 0.99
CA THR A 156 -20.18 2.92 2.12
C THR A 156 -19.49 1.94 3.08
N ILE A 157 -18.29 1.46 2.73
CA ILE A 157 -17.50 0.52 3.55
C ILE A 157 -16.53 1.28 4.46
N VAL A 158 -15.72 2.16 3.85
CA VAL A 158 -14.84 3.07 4.57
C VAL A 158 -15.29 4.50 4.25
N PRO A 159 -15.87 5.23 5.20
CA PRO A 159 -16.40 6.55 4.92
C PRO A 159 -15.29 7.53 4.53
N VAL A 160 -15.56 8.40 3.55
CA VAL A 160 -14.58 9.39 3.06
C VAL A 160 -14.00 10.27 4.16
N SER A 161 -14.73 10.48 5.25
CA SER A 161 -14.23 11.18 6.43
C SER A 161 -13.00 10.51 7.09
N ALA A 162 -12.80 9.20 6.88
CA ALA A 162 -11.61 8.51 7.36
C ALA A 162 -10.37 8.91 6.55
N ALA A 163 -10.51 9.05 5.23
CA ALA A 163 -9.44 9.55 4.36
C ALA A 163 -9.10 11.02 4.65
N VAL A 164 -10.12 11.85 4.89
CA VAL A 164 -9.95 13.26 5.30
C VAL A 164 -9.14 13.35 6.59
N ARG A 165 -9.51 12.58 7.63
CA ARG A 165 -8.73 12.53 8.89
C ARG A 165 -7.30 12.05 8.67
N SER A 166 -7.10 11.04 7.81
CA SER A 166 -5.76 10.52 7.49
C SER A 166 -4.90 11.60 6.82
N ARG A 167 -5.45 12.30 5.82
CA ARG A 167 -4.81 13.45 5.16
C ARG A 167 -4.39 14.51 6.15
N ASP A 168 -5.32 14.94 7.01
CA ASP A 168 -5.09 16.03 7.95
C ASP A 168 -4.01 15.68 8.97
N SER A 169 -4.03 14.44 9.50
CA SER A 169 -3.01 13.94 10.41
C SER A 169 -1.63 13.87 9.76
N LEU A 170 -1.54 13.27 8.55
CA LEU A 170 -0.28 13.13 7.82
C LEU A 170 0.31 14.50 7.44
N THR A 171 -0.54 15.45 7.04
CA THR A 171 -0.13 16.83 6.75
C THR A 171 0.39 17.52 8.00
N ALA A 172 -0.30 17.37 9.14
CA ALA A 172 0.13 17.91 10.43
C ALA A 172 1.47 17.32 10.89
N TRP A 173 1.80 16.08 10.50
CA TRP A 173 3.09 15.44 10.77
C TRP A 173 4.20 15.82 9.76
N GLY A 174 3.88 16.66 8.76
CA GLY A 174 4.83 17.15 7.77
C GLY A 174 5.03 16.26 6.53
N SER A 175 4.19 15.23 6.33
CA SER A 175 4.21 14.46 5.09
C SER A 175 3.65 15.30 3.93
N GLN A 176 4.22 15.12 2.73
CA GLN A 176 3.67 15.66 1.48
C GLN A 176 2.50 14.78 1.04
N VAL A 177 1.26 15.27 1.21
CA VAL A 177 0.05 14.50 0.89
C VAL A 177 -0.58 15.00 -0.40
N GLN A 178 -0.68 14.12 -1.40
CA GLN A 178 -1.58 14.29 -2.54
C GLN A 178 -2.90 13.61 -2.21
N TYR A 179 -4.01 14.37 -2.20
CA TYR A 179 -5.34 13.87 -1.87
C TYR A 179 -6.28 14.00 -3.07
N ARG A 180 -6.99 12.92 -3.40
CA ARG A 180 -7.95 12.87 -4.50
C ARG A 180 -9.23 12.15 -4.09
N GLU A 181 -10.36 12.74 -4.41
CA GLU A 181 -11.68 12.11 -4.31
C GLU A 181 -12.23 11.81 -5.71
N PHE A 182 -12.90 10.67 -5.84
CA PHE A 182 -13.57 10.26 -7.06
C PHE A 182 -15.06 9.96 -6.78
N ASN A 183 -15.90 10.17 -7.77
CA ASN A 183 -17.31 9.78 -7.70
C ASN A 183 -17.43 8.25 -7.90
N MET A 184 -17.00 7.48 -6.92
CA MET A 184 -17.00 6.01 -6.91
C MET A 184 -17.32 5.48 -5.51
N GLY A 185 -17.67 4.19 -5.44
CA GLY A 185 -17.85 3.45 -4.20
C GLY A 185 -16.50 2.93 -3.63
N HIS A 186 -16.56 1.72 -3.02
CA HIS A 186 -15.38 1.04 -2.47
C HIS A 186 -14.71 0.19 -3.55
N GLU A 187 -14.02 0.81 -4.49
CA GLU A 187 -13.45 0.19 -5.68
C GLU A 187 -12.23 0.97 -6.21
N ILE A 188 -11.54 0.41 -7.22
CA ILE A 188 -10.45 1.06 -7.94
C ILE A 188 -10.88 1.22 -9.39
N LEU A 189 -11.12 2.46 -9.83
CA LEU A 189 -11.45 2.77 -11.22
C LEU A 189 -10.18 2.92 -12.09
N PRO A 190 -10.29 2.79 -13.43
CA PRO A 190 -9.16 3.01 -14.33
C PRO A 190 -8.50 4.38 -14.15
N GLU A 191 -9.26 5.43 -13.92
CA GLU A 191 -8.77 6.79 -13.69
C GLU A 191 -7.92 6.90 -12.40
N VAL A 192 -8.22 6.06 -11.41
CA VAL A 192 -7.42 5.97 -10.18
C VAL A 192 -6.04 5.38 -10.50
N VAL A 193 -5.97 4.38 -11.38
CA VAL A 193 -4.69 3.78 -11.82
C VAL A 193 -3.81 4.82 -12.51
N ASP A 194 -4.37 5.71 -13.33
CA ASP A 194 -3.63 6.79 -13.98
C ASP A 194 -3.02 7.77 -12.96
N VAL A 195 -3.77 8.13 -11.92
CA VAL A 195 -3.27 8.97 -10.82
C VAL A 195 -2.16 8.27 -10.04
N MET A 196 -2.34 6.97 -9.74
CA MET A 196 -1.32 6.16 -9.07
C MET A 196 -0.03 6.09 -9.88
N ARG A 197 -0.14 5.81 -11.20
CA ARG A 197 1.00 5.75 -12.11
C ARG A 197 1.77 7.09 -12.14
N SER A 198 1.05 8.20 -12.25
CA SER A 198 1.66 9.54 -12.25
C SER A 198 2.43 9.81 -10.95
N PHE A 199 1.84 9.48 -9.80
CA PHE A 199 2.49 9.59 -8.51
C PHE A 199 3.75 8.72 -8.41
N VAL A 200 3.68 7.47 -8.86
CA VAL A 200 4.81 6.53 -8.85
C VAL A 200 5.98 7.09 -9.65
N VAL A 201 5.73 7.49 -10.91
CA VAL A 201 6.77 8.02 -11.80
C VAL A 201 7.39 9.29 -11.24
N GLU A 202 6.57 10.24 -10.78
CA GLU A 202 7.05 11.49 -10.18
C GLU A 202 7.91 11.25 -8.92
N THR A 203 7.48 10.31 -8.08
CA THR A 203 8.13 10.04 -6.81
C THR A 203 9.46 9.31 -7.00
N VAL A 204 9.49 8.28 -7.83
CA VAL A 204 10.72 7.50 -8.09
C VAL A 204 11.76 8.32 -8.84
N SER A 205 11.36 9.24 -9.76
CA SER A 205 12.31 10.09 -10.46
C SER A 205 13.02 11.13 -9.58
N LYS A 206 12.52 11.40 -8.39
CA LYS A 206 13.16 12.29 -7.40
C LYS A 206 14.22 11.58 -6.53
N CYS A 207 14.33 10.25 -6.68
CA CYS A 207 15.30 9.43 -5.92
C CYS A 207 16.63 9.26 -6.65
N ASP A 208 16.79 9.88 -7.84
CA ASP A 208 18.02 9.96 -8.62
C ASP A 208 18.77 11.24 -8.23
#